data_5980f57acdc86d986a139ec9f56b2c61
#
_entry.id   5980f57acdc86d986a139ec9f56b2c61
#
_cell.length_a   1.000
_cell.length_b   1.000
_cell.length_c   1.000
_cell.angle_alpha   90.00
_cell.angle_beta   90.00
_cell.angle_gamma   90.00
#
_symmetry.space_group_name_H-M   'P 1'
#
loop_
_entity.id
_entity.type
_entity.pdbx_description
1 polymer ?
#
loop_
_entity_poly.entity_id
_entity_poly.type
_entity_poly.pdbx_seq_one_letter_code
_entity_poly.pdbx_strand_id
1 'polypeptide(L)'
;MASEFSTEFFSANRIVKADLRAARTPREEDLERIKKEVAKLYDATEVILNVTVDDSLLSGYLLQIGDRVFDNSGRHAIDQMMADKPSLATLKTRIEDYKPAATSEEGGVVISSADGIVEVEGMDRAVYGEIVTFENGAKGMVESVEPGRLGIMLFDGAETVGVGTMVTRSGKRAGIPVGDGFLGRVIDPLGEPIDGKGPIEAVGYNPIEKQAPGILERQSVDTPLHTGILAIDSMFPIGRGQRELIIGDRQTGKTSIATDAILNQKDTGVLCIYVAIGQKASSIARVAEDLKKHGAMSYTTIVAATASDSAPLQYIAPYAGTALAEYFMAQGKSVLIVYDDLSKHAVAYRAISLLLRRSPGREAYPGDVFYLHSRLLERSCRMSDALGGGSITALPIVETQAGDVSAYIPTNVISITDGQIFLESALFNAGNRPAVNVGLSVSRVGGAAQTKAMKKANANLRIELAQYKDMESFAQFSSDLDAETRHQLEHGKALTEMLKQPLYQPKTDAEQVVILVLASHGMLDEVPLAEQRARTAAFVRQFHADVSGTMDAITATGKLTPEQTDTILNAWKAYEGGESHGVQ
;
A
#
# COMPACT_ATOMS: atom_id res chain seq x y z
N MET A 1 35.97 28.21 -5.89
CA MET A 1 37.27 28.96 -5.76
C MET A 1 37.18 30.16 -4.83
N ALA A 2 36.34 31.20 -4.99
CA ALA A 2 36.29 32.34 -4.07
C ALA A 2 35.71 31.99 -2.70
N SER A 3 34.75 31.11 -2.61
CA SER A 3 34.13 30.63 -1.36
C SER A 3 35.07 29.69 -0.56
N GLU A 4 35.75 28.79 -1.24
CA GLU A 4 36.72 27.88 -0.60
C GLU A 4 37.92 28.63 -0.01
N PHE A 5 38.43 29.60 -0.77
CA PHE A 5 39.53 30.44 -0.29
C PHE A 5 39.14 31.28 0.95
N SER A 6 37.88 31.72 1.03
CA SER A 6 37.40 32.44 2.21
C SER A 6 37.25 31.52 3.42
N THR A 7 36.80 30.29 3.24
CA THR A 7 36.59 29.32 4.34
C THR A 7 37.93 28.86 4.94
N GLU A 8 38.93 28.56 4.09
CA GLU A 8 40.28 28.25 4.56
C GLU A 8 40.97 29.42 5.26
N PHE A 9 40.79 30.66 4.76
CA PHE A 9 41.34 31.85 5.40
C PHE A 9 40.75 32.08 6.79
N PHE A 10 39.46 31.91 6.98
CA PHE A 10 38.78 32.09 8.26
C PHE A 10 39.16 30.99 9.27
N SER A 11 39.26 29.73 8.81
CA SER A 11 39.70 28.64 9.70
C SER A 11 41.16 28.77 10.14
N ALA A 12 42.06 29.20 9.24
CA ALA A 12 43.46 29.41 9.54
C ALA A 12 43.69 30.55 10.57
N ASN A 13 42.84 31.57 10.59
CA ASN A 13 42.93 32.71 11.50
C ASN A 13 42.04 32.59 12.76
N ARG A 14 41.37 31.45 12.97
CA ARG A 14 40.40 31.24 14.05
C ARG A 14 39.30 32.30 14.09
N ILE A 15 38.80 32.72 12.90
CA ILE A 15 37.69 33.65 12.77
C ILE A 15 36.42 32.84 12.48
N VAL A 16 35.39 33.05 13.28
CA VAL A 16 34.08 32.38 13.10
C VAL A 16 33.07 33.39 12.56
N LYS A 17 32.40 33.00 11.47
CA LYS A 17 31.25 33.74 10.97
C LYS A 17 29.97 33.11 11.51
N ALA A 18 29.07 33.97 11.99
CA ALA A 18 27.77 33.56 12.50
C ALA A 18 26.66 34.48 11.97
N ASP A 19 25.56 33.90 11.57
CA ASP A 19 24.36 34.63 11.15
C ASP A 19 23.31 34.57 12.27
N LEU A 20 22.95 35.74 12.79
CA LEU A 20 21.96 35.92 13.83
C LEU A 20 20.66 36.48 13.22
N ARG A 21 19.60 35.71 13.26
CA ARG A 21 18.25 36.22 13.01
C ARG A 21 17.57 36.47 14.35
N ALA A 22 17.06 37.65 14.59
CA ALA A 22 16.42 38.01 15.84
C ALA A 22 15.02 38.56 15.58
N ALA A 23 14.06 38.23 16.43
CA ALA A 23 12.67 38.72 16.30
C ALA A 23 12.57 40.26 16.49
N ARG A 24 13.56 40.88 17.10
CA ARG A 24 13.66 42.35 17.25
C ARG A 24 15.11 42.75 17.19
N THR A 25 15.40 44.01 16.87
CA THR A 25 16.77 44.55 16.86
C THR A 25 17.43 44.28 18.22
N PRO A 26 18.50 43.46 18.27
CA PRO A 26 19.23 43.16 19.53
C PRO A 26 19.95 44.39 20.07
N ARG A 27 20.10 44.46 21.38
CA ARG A 27 20.92 45.51 22.00
C ARG A 27 22.40 45.17 21.83
N GLU A 28 23.23 46.19 21.85
CA GLU A 28 24.70 46.04 21.69
C GLU A 28 25.32 45.12 22.75
N GLU A 29 24.79 45.18 23.98
CA GLU A 29 25.22 44.31 25.10
C GLU A 29 24.90 42.82 24.84
N ASP A 30 23.77 42.52 24.22
CA ASP A 30 23.35 41.17 23.88
C ASP A 30 24.21 40.60 22.73
N LEU A 31 24.53 41.41 21.73
CA LEU A 31 25.44 41.03 20.64
C LEU A 31 26.84 40.70 21.13
N GLU A 32 27.38 41.53 22.04
CA GLU A 32 28.69 41.28 22.62
C GLU A 32 28.72 40.04 23.52
N ARG A 33 27.61 39.73 24.20
CA ARG A 33 27.48 38.49 24.96
C ARG A 33 27.48 37.28 24.05
N ILE A 34 26.71 37.31 22.96
CA ILE A 34 26.64 36.22 21.96
C ILE A 34 28.03 36.02 21.33
N LYS A 35 28.71 37.07 20.90
CA LYS A 35 30.08 36.98 20.36
C LYS A 35 31.03 36.29 21.32
N LYS A 36 31.02 36.66 22.62
CA LYS A 36 31.87 36.06 23.67
C LYS A 36 31.57 34.58 23.88
N GLU A 37 30.30 34.19 23.88
CA GLU A 37 29.92 32.80 24.03
C GLU A 37 30.30 31.96 22.79
N VAL A 38 30.11 32.49 21.58
CA VAL A 38 30.54 31.87 20.34
C VAL A 38 32.05 31.72 20.28
N ALA A 39 32.80 32.79 20.64
CA ALA A 39 34.26 32.75 20.67
C ALA A 39 34.76 31.66 21.63
N LYS A 40 34.12 31.51 22.80
CA LYS A 40 34.47 30.50 23.80
C LYS A 40 34.13 29.08 23.32
N LEU A 41 32.99 28.91 22.64
CA LEU A 41 32.51 27.61 22.17
C LEU A 41 33.37 27.05 21.03
N TYR A 42 33.89 27.92 20.17
CA TYR A 42 34.64 27.53 18.95
C TYR A 42 36.16 27.85 19.08
N ASP A 43 36.63 28.25 20.24
CA ASP A 43 38.05 28.69 20.47
C ASP A 43 38.50 29.75 19.43
N ALA A 44 37.59 30.67 19.10
CA ALA A 44 37.80 31.69 18.07
C ALA A 44 38.44 32.96 18.65
N THR A 45 39.34 33.56 17.86
CA THR A 45 39.94 34.85 18.16
C THR A 45 39.05 36.03 17.81
N GLU A 46 38.21 35.86 16.82
CA GLU A 46 37.28 36.88 16.34
C GLU A 46 35.96 36.22 15.88
N VAL A 47 34.83 36.87 16.14
CA VAL A 47 33.51 36.44 15.69
C VAL A 47 32.85 37.54 14.86
N ILE A 48 32.61 37.26 13.60
CA ILE A 48 31.88 38.14 12.68
C ILE A 48 30.41 37.73 12.74
N LEU A 49 29.55 38.60 13.28
CA LEU A 49 28.14 38.36 13.46
C LEU A 49 27.33 39.17 12.43
N ASN A 50 26.66 38.50 11.51
CA ASN A 50 25.66 39.13 10.62
C ASN A 50 24.32 39.12 11.32
N VAL A 51 23.68 40.26 11.48
CA VAL A 51 22.41 40.38 12.20
C VAL A 51 21.31 40.76 11.25
N THR A 52 20.23 39.94 11.22
CA THR A 52 19.01 40.24 10.49
C THR A 52 17.82 40.21 11.44
N VAL A 53 16.82 41.09 11.22
CA VAL A 53 15.60 41.10 12.01
C VAL A 53 14.53 40.31 11.23
N ASP A 54 13.89 39.36 11.92
CA ASP A 54 12.88 38.46 11.37
C ASP A 54 11.72 38.31 12.35
N ASP A 55 10.64 39.05 12.07
CA ASP A 55 9.43 39.07 12.91
C ASP A 55 8.72 37.70 12.95
N SER A 56 9.02 36.79 12.00
CA SER A 56 8.41 35.45 11.94
C SER A 56 8.84 34.57 13.13
N LEU A 57 9.93 34.89 13.80
CA LEU A 57 10.42 34.18 15.00
C LEU A 57 9.57 34.43 16.25
N LEU A 58 8.65 35.40 16.23
CA LEU A 58 7.76 35.84 17.31
C LEU A 58 8.51 36.44 18.52
N SER A 59 9.58 35.80 19.00
CA SER A 59 10.47 36.26 20.07
C SER A 59 11.79 35.48 20.00
N GLY A 60 12.82 35.99 20.71
CA GLY A 60 14.11 35.30 20.77
C GLY A 60 14.97 35.47 19.52
N TYR A 61 15.82 34.49 19.25
CA TYR A 61 16.74 34.51 18.12
C TYR A 61 17.09 33.11 17.62
N LEU A 62 17.57 33.07 16.40
CA LEU A 62 18.13 31.91 15.74
C LEU A 62 19.56 32.28 15.33
N LEU A 63 20.54 31.51 15.78
CA LEU A 63 21.97 31.74 15.53
C LEU A 63 22.53 30.56 14.73
N GLN A 64 23.01 30.82 13.53
CA GLN A 64 23.69 29.83 12.70
C GLN A 64 25.18 30.06 12.67
N ILE A 65 25.95 28.98 12.89
CA ILE A 65 27.42 28.99 12.87
C ILE A 65 27.87 27.78 12.05
N GLY A 66 28.21 28.02 10.79
CA GLY A 66 28.46 26.92 9.84
C GLY A 66 27.24 26.00 9.70
N ASP A 67 27.42 24.73 10.04
CA ASP A 67 26.39 23.68 10.00
C ASP A 67 25.54 23.56 11.28
N ARG A 68 25.79 24.39 12.28
CA ARG A 68 25.07 24.36 13.58
C ARG A 68 24.10 25.53 13.70
N VAL A 69 22.88 25.19 14.10
CA VAL A 69 21.82 26.15 14.38
C VAL A 69 21.47 26.09 15.86
N PHE A 70 21.42 27.24 16.49
CA PHE A 70 20.96 27.42 17.87
C PHE A 70 19.63 28.18 17.80
N ASP A 71 18.53 27.46 17.96
CA ASP A 71 17.20 28.03 17.92
C ASP A 71 16.69 28.32 19.35
N ASN A 72 16.52 29.58 19.65
CA ASN A 72 15.91 30.07 20.88
C ASN A 72 14.74 31.00 20.55
N SER A 73 14.03 30.70 19.46
CA SER A 73 12.87 31.46 19.02
C SER A 73 11.58 31.04 19.72
N GLY A 74 10.69 32.00 19.89
CA GLY A 74 9.34 31.71 20.41
C GLY A 74 8.54 30.80 19.49
N ARG A 75 8.79 30.87 18.18
CA ARG A 75 8.17 29.97 17.19
C ARG A 75 8.55 28.53 17.43
N HIS A 76 9.85 28.23 17.55
CA HIS A 76 10.34 26.88 17.86
C HIS A 76 9.76 26.36 19.18
N ALA A 77 9.68 27.20 20.20
CA ALA A 77 9.07 26.86 21.47
C ALA A 77 7.59 26.45 21.33
N ILE A 78 6.83 27.22 20.54
CA ILE A 78 5.41 26.92 20.27
C ILE A 78 5.28 25.63 19.47
N ASP A 79 6.09 25.42 18.44
CA ASP A 79 6.06 24.23 17.60
C ASP A 79 6.38 22.97 18.43
N GLN A 80 7.36 23.03 19.33
CA GLN A 80 7.64 21.94 20.28
C GLN A 80 6.46 21.67 21.23
N MET A 81 5.82 22.72 21.76
CA MET A 81 4.64 22.58 22.62
C MET A 81 3.43 21.97 21.90
N MET A 82 3.32 22.22 20.58
CA MET A 82 2.20 21.77 19.75
C MET A 82 2.46 20.43 19.04
N ALA A 83 3.68 19.89 19.10
CA ALA A 83 4.07 18.68 18.34
C ALA A 83 3.14 17.48 18.55
N ASP A 84 2.57 17.33 19.75
CA ASP A 84 1.66 16.23 20.11
C ASP A 84 0.18 16.63 20.12
N LYS A 85 -0.20 17.78 19.53
CA LYS A 85 -1.57 18.33 19.56
C LYS A 85 -2.21 18.25 20.98
N PRO A 86 -1.57 18.81 22.03
CA PRO A 86 -2.00 18.63 23.42
C PRO A 86 -3.35 19.28 23.70
N SER A 87 -4.06 18.78 24.71
CA SER A 87 -5.26 19.46 25.22
C SER A 87 -4.92 20.85 25.77
N LEU A 88 -5.93 21.73 25.84
CA LEU A 88 -5.72 23.10 26.32
C LEU A 88 -5.11 23.15 27.74
N ALA A 89 -5.49 22.20 28.61
CA ALA A 89 -4.93 22.08 29.96
C ALA A 89 -3.46 21.65 29.95
N THR A 90 -3.11 20.67 29.10
CA THR A 90 -1.72 20.20 28.92
C THR A 90 -0.85 21.28 28.31
N LEU A 91 -1.40 22.06 27.37
CA LEU A 91 -0.69 23.20 26.76
C LEU A 91 -0.37 24.27 27.78
N LYS A 92 -1.34 24.60 28.68
CA LYS A 92 -1.14 25.58 29.76
C LYS A 92 -0.02 25.17 30.70
N THR A 93 0.02 23.91 31.14
CA THR A 93 1.09 23.37 31.98
C THR A 93 2.45 23.40 31.28
N ARG A 94 2.49 23.02 30.00
CA ARG A 94 3.74 23.10 29.20
C ARG A 94 4.26 24.53 29.05
N ILE A 95 3.38 25.53 28.91
CA ILE A 95 3.75 26.94 28.83
C ILE A 95 4.28 27.42 30.20
N GLU A 96 3.64 27.06 31.29
CA GLU A 96 4.04 27.43 32.66
C GLU A 96 5.39 26.83 33.05
N ASP A 97 5.70 25.60 32.60
CA ASP A 97 6.95 24.89 32.89
C ASP A 97 8.07 25.17 31.87
N TYR A 98 7.80 25.93 30.83
CA TYR A 98 8.75 26.19 29.76
C TYR A 98 9.94 27.03 30.25
N LYS A 99 11.14 26.45 30.19
CA LYS A 99 12.42 27.14 30.39
C LYS A 99 13.11 27.26 29.03
N PRO A 100 13.32 28.48 28.52
CA PRO A 100 14.04 28.67 27.27
C PRO A 100 15.46 28.11 27.39
N ALA A 101 15.74 27.08 26.60
CA ALA A 101 17.06 26.50 26.43
C ALA A 101 17.42 26.56 24.95
N ALA A 102 18.59 27.09 24.62
CA ALA A 102 19.08 27.02 23.24
C ALA A 102 19.39 25.57 22.90
N THR A 103 18.65 25.01 21.98
CA THR A 103 18.90 23.68 21.39
C THR A 103 19.92 23.85 20.26
N SER A 104 20.99 23.07 20.27
CA SER A 104 21.95 23.02 19.15
C SER A 104 21.51 21.92 18.21
N GLU A 105 20.89 22.29 17.09
CA GLU A 105 20.53 21.40 16.02
C GLU A 105 21.45 21.62 14.81
N GLU A 106 21.77 20.56 14.09
CA GLU A 106 22.53 20.66 12.85
C GLU A 106 21.59 21.17 11.75
N GLY A 107 21.94 22.28 11.12
CA GLY A 107 21.13 22.94 10.11
C GLY A 107 21.85 23.09 8.79
N GLY A 108 21.09 23.22 7.73
CA GLY A 108 21.57 23.50 6.37
C GLY A 108 20.79 24.63 5.72
N VAL A 109 21.18 24.96 4.49
CA VAL A 109 20.57 26.01 3.69
C VAL A 109 20.19 25.46 2.32
N VAL A 110 19.00 25.77 1.86
CA VAL A 110 18.52 25.42 0.51
C VAL A 110 19.31 26.19 -0.53
N ILE A 111 19.97 25.47 -1.44
CA ILE A 111 20.75 26.04 -2.56
C ILE A 111 20.03 25.94 -3.89
N SER A 112 19.07 25.02 -4.02
CA SER A 112 18.22 24.84 -5.21
C SER A 112 16.85 24.30 -4.81
N SER A 113 15.80 24.77 -5.46
CA SER A 113 14.42 24.28 -5.25
C SER A 113 13.72 24.15 -6.59
N ALA A 114 13.20 22.95 -6.90
CA ALA A 114 12.45 22.66 -8.12
C ALA A 114 11.45 21.51 -7.89
N ASP A 115 10.20 21.73 -8.24
CA ASP A 115 9.13 20.70 -8.29
C ASP A 115 9.03 19.78 -7.06
N GLY A 116 9.22 20.35 -5.86
CA GLY A 116 9.14 19.60 -4.61
C GLY A 116 10.42 18.85 -4.22
N ILE A 117 11.50 19.04 -4.96
CA ILE A 117 12.84 18.59 -4.60
C ILE A 117 13.72 19.81 -4.29
N VAL A 118 14.46 19.75 -3.19
CA VAL A 118 15.40 20.79 -2.82
C VAL A 118 16.78 20.18 -2.63
N GLU A 119 17.80 20.91 -3.09
CA GLU A 119 19.19 20.63 -2.74
C GLU A 119 19.59 21.52 -1.55
N VAL A 120 20.22 20.92 -0.57
CA VAL A 120 20.63 21.58 0.69
C VAL A 120 22.12 21.41 0.88
N GLU A 121 22.80 22.47 1.30
CA GLU A 121 24.19 22.47 1.70
C GLU A 121 24.28 22.52 3.23
N GLY A 122 25.22 21.81 3.81
CA GLY A 122 25.32 21.58 5.27
C GLY A 122 24.62 20.29 5.70
N MET A 123 24.52 20.07 7.01
CA MET A 123 23.96 18.85 7.61
C MET A 123 24.70 17.56 7.21
N ASP A 124 26.01 17.53 7.32
CA ASP A 124 26.87 16.41 6.92
C ASP A 124 26.57 15.09 7.65
N ARG A 125 25.84 15.15 8.76
CA ARG A 125 25.42 13.96 9.53
C ARG A 125 24.02 13.45 9.17
N ALA A 126 23.34 14.11 8.24
CA ALA A 126 22.03 13.67 7.81
C ALA A 126 22.11 12.29 7.13
N VAL A 127 21.11 11.45 7.39
CA VAL A 127 21.05 10.10 6.85
C VAL A 127 19.89 9.93 5.89
N TYR A 128 20.02 9.01 4.96
CA TYR A 128 18.94 8.64 4.05
C TYR A 128 17.66 8.30 4.83
N GLY A 129 16.53 8.81 4.36
CA GLY A 129 15.21 8.61 4.97
C GLY A 129 14.96 9.45 6.23
N GLU A 130 15.84 10.39 6.59
CA GLU A 130 15.65 11.27 7.74
C GLU A 130 14.63 12.38 7.42
N ILE A 131 13.73 12.66 8.36
CA ILE A 131 12.82 13.81 8.28
C ILE A 131 13.59 15.08 8.63
N VAL A 132 13.37 16.10 7.84
CA VAL A 132 13.85 17.46 8.06
C VAL A 132 12.69 18.44 8.11
N THR A 133 12.89 19.54 8.84
CA THR A 133 11.90 20.61 8.97
C THR A 133 12.50 21.92 8.49
N PHE A 134 11.79 22.63 7.64
CA PHE A 134 12.17 23.94 7.12
C PHE A 134 11.65 25.03 8.04
N GLU A 135 12.29 26.20 8.02
CA GLU A 135 11.94 27.34 8.88
C GLU A 135 10.49 27.82 8.74
N ASN A 136 9.86 27.57 7.58
CA ASN A 136 8.45 27.84 7.33
C ASN A 136 7.50 26.76 7.84
N GLY A 137 8.02 25.69 8.49
CA GLY A 137 7.24 24.56 8.99
C GLY A 137 7.02 23.44 7.99
N ALA A 138 7.42 23.59 6.72
CA ALA A 138 7.34 22.53 5.72
C ALA A 138 8.22 21.33 6.15
N LYS A 139 7.81 20.12 5.76
CA LYS A 139 8.54 18.88 6.07
C LYS A 139 9.02 18.22 4.81
N GLY A 140 10.17 17.58 4.90
CA GLY A 140 10.73 16.79 3.80
C GLY A 140 11.49 15.59 4.32
N MET A 141 11.94 14.74 3.38
CA MET A 141 12.76 13.57 3.67
C MET A 141 14.03 13.59 2.83
N VAL A 142 15.15 13.25 3.46
CA VAL A 142 16.45 13.12 2.79
C VAL A 142 16.42 11.90 1.88
N GLU A 143 16.58 12.10 0.57
CA GLU A 143 16.54 11.06 -0.45
C GLU A 143 17.89 10.86 -1.16
N SER A 144 18.78 11.83 -1.09
CA SER A 144 20.15 11.70 -1.61
C SER A 144 21.13 12.31 -0.64
N VAL A 145 22.24 11.62 -0.41
CA VAL A 145 23.35 12.09 0.42
C VAL A 145 24.61 12.06 -0.42
N GLU A 146 25.12 13.24 -0.75
CA GLU A 146 26.36 13.44 -1.49
C GLU A 146 27.32 14.28 -0.64
N PRO A 147 28.63 14.22 -0.88
CA PRO A 147 29.59 15.05 -0.14
C PRO A 147 29.25 16.56 -0.26
N GLY A 148 28.88 17.16 0.89
CA GLY A 148 28.53 18.57 0.97
C GLY A 148 27.15 18.94 0.42
N ARG A 149 26.33 17.98 -0.06
CA ARG A 149 25.00 18.24 -0.59
C ARG A 149 24.01 17.14 -0.22
N LEU A 150 22.79 17.55 0.06
CA LEU A 150 21.67 16.67 0.31
C LEU A 150 20.54 16.96 -0.69
N GLY A 151 19.99 15.90 -1.27
CA GLY A 151 18.73 15.98 -2.02
C GLY A 151 17.59 15.64 -1.08
N ILE A 152 16.66 16.58 -0.88
CA ILE A 152 15.51 16.43 -0.01
C ILE A 152 14.24 16.52 -0.84
N MET A 153 13.32 15.58 -0.65
CA MET A 153 11.99 15.66 -1.22
C MET A 153 11.02 16.26 -0.20
N LEU A 154 10.26 17.26 -0.64
CA LEU A 154 9.26 17.93 0.17
C LEU A 154 7.95 17.13 0.16
N PHE A 155 7.35 16.96 1.31
CA PHE A 155 6.01 16.39 1.42
C PHE A 155 4.94 17.44 1.14
N ASP A 156 5.17 18.65 1.64
CA ASP A 156 4.29 19.81 1.51
C ASP A 156 5.10 21.09 1.32
N GLY A 157 4.43 22.20 1.11
CA GLY A 157 5.05 23.54 1.12
C GLY A 157 6.06 23.79 0.00
N ALA A 158 6.03 23.04 -1.11
CA ALA A 158 6.97 23.20 -2.22
C ALA A 158 6.99 24.62 -2.80
N GLU A 159 5.87 25.33 -2.76
CA GLU A 159 5.74 26.72 -3.26
C GLU A 159 6.37 27.76 -2.29
N THR A 160 6.59 27.35 -1.04
CA THR A 160 7.05 28.25 0.02
C THR A 160 8.52 28.06 0.42
N VAL A 161 9.14 26.96 -0.05
CA VAL A 161 10.54 26.65 0.20
C VAL A 161 11.41 27.13 -0.96
N GLY A 162 12.12 28.22 -0.76
CA GLY A 162 13.01 28.83 -1.75
C GLY A 162 14.49 28.71 -1.39
N VAL A 163 15.35 29.16 -2.31
CA VAL A 163 16.79 29.28 -2.08
C VAL A 163 17.05 30.20 -0.89
N GLY A 164 17.94 29.78 0.02
CA GLY A 164 18.25 30.51 1.25
C GLY A 164 17.38 30.14 2.46
N THR A 165 16.33 29.32 2.26
CA THR A 165 15.51 28.80 3.38
C THR A 165 16.36 27.90 4.26
N MET A 166 16.27 28.09 5.59
CA MET A 166 16.94 27.24 6.54
C MET A 166 16.18 25.93 6.75
N VAL A 167 16.95 24.86 6.97
CA VAL A 167 16.42 23.54 7.25
C VAL A 167 17.17 22.90 8.42
N THR A 168 16.44 22.22 9.29
CA THR A 168 16.98 21.55 10.48
C THR A 168 16.67 20.06 10.44
N ARG A 169 17.58 19.27 11.02
CA ARG A 169 17.42 17.83 11.17
C ARG A 169 16.48 17.51 12.32
N SER A 170 15.66 16.50 12.14
CA SER A 170 14.86 15.94 13.24
C SER A 170 15.56 14.80 13.98
N GLY A 171 16.60 14.22 13.41
CA GLY A 171 17.24 13.00 13.91
C GLY A 171 16.36 11.75 13.85
N LYS A 172 15.17 11.84 13.23
CA LYS A 172 14.20 10.75 13.12
C LYS A 172 14.02 10.33 11.67
N ARG A 173 13.99 9.03 11.42
CA ARG A 173 13.64 8.50 10.10
C ARG A 173 12.14 8.71 9.82
N ALA A 174 11.82 8.86 8.54
CA ALA A 174 10.44 8.94 8.09
C ALA A 174 9.63 7.71 8.54
N GLY A 175 8.45 7.94 9.05
CA GLY A 175 7.58 6.90 9.58
C GLY A 175 6.13 7.36 9.60
N ILE A 176 5.27 6.48 10.07
CA ILE A 176 3.83 6.71 10.21
C ILE A 176 3.40 6.43 11.65
N PRO A 177 2.49 7.23 12.22
CA PRO A 177 1.86 6.87 13.48
C PRO A 177 1.01 5.61 13.31
N VAL A 178 1.03 4.73 14.32
CA VAL A 178 0.33 3.44 14.29
C VAL A 178 -0.55 3.25 15.51
N GLY A 179 -1.59 2.43 15.37
CA GLY A 179 -2.53 2.12 16.44
C GLY A 179 -3.81 1.51 15.90
N ASP A 180 -4.60 0.88 16.77
CA ASP A 180 -5.91 0.30 16.40
C ASP A 180 -6.93 1.39 15.99
N GLY A 181 -6.73 2.64 16.43
CA GLY A 181 -7.55 3.79 16.06
C GLY A 181 -7.52 4.15 14.55
N PHE A 182 -6.57 3.59 13.79
CA PHE A 182 -6.48 3.76 12.35
C PHE A 182 -7.50 2.91 11.57
N LEU A 183 -8.07 1.88 12.17
CA LEU A 183 -9.14 1.09 11.55
C LEU A 183 -10.39 1.95 11.35
N GLY A 184 -11.02 1.82 10.20
CA GLY A 184 -12.20 2.61 9.82
C GLY A 184 -11.91 4.03 9.34
N ARG A 185 -10.62 4.39 9.15
CA ARG A 185 -10.18 5.74 8.81
C ARG A 185 -9.63 5.82 7.39
N VAL A 186 -9.69 7.02 6.83
CA VAL A 186 -8.98 7.39 5.60
C VAL A 186 -7.91 8.40 5.99
N ILE A 187 -6.66 8.07 5.69
CA ILE A 187 -5.48 8.84 6.07
C ILE A 187 -4.62 9.17 4.85
N ASP A 188 -3.80 10.18 4.98
CA ASP A 188 -2.72 10.46 4.04
C ASP A 188 -1.48 9.56 4.32
N PRO A 189 -0.43 9.58 3.48
CA PRO A 189 0.79 8.81 3.70
C PRO A 189 1.62 9.19 4.93
N LEU A 190 1.34 10.34 5.55
CA LEU A 190 1.97 10.78 6.80
C LEU A 190 1.17 10.34 8.04
N GLY A 191 0.00 9.73 7.85
CA GLY A 191 -0.89 9.26 8.91
C GLY A 191 -1.90 10.30 9.39
N GLU A 192 -2.00 11.45 8.71
CA GLU A 192 -2.98 12.47 9.05
C GLU A 192 -4.37 12.07 8.49
N PRO A 193 -5.46 12.21 9.29
CA PRO A 193 -6.79 11.85 8.84
C PRO A 193 -7.33 12.86 7.83
N ILE A 194 -7.84 12.35 6.71
CA ILE A 194 -8.47 13.14 5.64
C ILE A 194 -9.97 12.86 5.49
N ASP A 195 -10.55 12.08 6.40
CA ASP A 195 -11.97 11.66 6.38
C ASP A 195 -12.91 12.59 7.18
N GLY A 196 -12.39 13.67 7.74
CA GLY A 196 -13.18 14.64 8.51
C GLY A 196 -13.66 14.15 9.89
N LYS A 197 -13.22 12.98 10.36
CA LYS A 197 -13.64 12.39 11.65
C LYS A 197 -12.79 12.83 12.85
N GLY A 198 -11.94 13.86 12.68
CA GLY A 198 -11.04 14.35 13.73
C GLY A 198 -9.75 13.54 13.88
N PRO A 199 -8.88 13.93 14.81
CA PRO A 199 -7.58 13.32 15.01
C PRO A 199 -7.67 11.84 15.41
N ILE A 200 -6.62 11.08 15.10
CA ILE A 200 -6.49 9.67 15.43
C ILE A 200 -5.51 9.54 16.62
N GLU A 201 -5.90 8.78 17.63
CA GLU A 201 -5.02 8.47 18.74
C GLU A 201 -4.02 7.38 18.31
N ALA A 202 -2.74 7.75 18.27
CA ALA A 202 -1.65 6.83 17.94
C ALA A 202 -1.05 6.25 19.21
N VAL A 203 -0.70 4.96 19.18
CA VAL A 203 -0.02 4.27 20.29
C VAL A 203 1.48 4.11 20.05
N GLY A 204 1.95 4.39 18.84
CA GLY A 204 3.35 4.26 18.47
C GLY A 204 3.66 4.89 17.11
N TYR A 205 4.91 4.71 16.68
CA TYR A 205 5.41 5.24 15.42
C TYR A 205 6.30 4.19 14.75
N ASN A 206 5.97 3.79 13.53
CA ASN A 206 6.75 2.82 12.76
C ASN A 206 7.47 3.51 11.60
N PRO A 207 8.77 3.22 11.38
CA PRO A 207 9.48 3.72 10.20
C PRO A 207 8.86 3.16 8.93
N ILE A 208 8.69 4.01 7.92
CA ILE A 208 8.15 3.58 6.62
C ILE A 208 9.11 2.65 5.88
N GLU A 209 10.40 2.83 6.04
CA GLU A 209 11.43 1.94 5.53
C GLU A 209 12.00 1.06 6.63
N LYS A 210 11.83 -0.23 6.48
CA LYS A 210 12.32 -1.25 7.39
C LYS A 210 12.77 -2.46 6.59
N GLN A 211 13.79 -3.13 7.07
CA GLN A 211 14.25 -4.38 6.47
C GLN A 211 13.15 -5.46 6.59
N ALA A 212 12.93 -6.19 5.52
CA ALA A 212 12.00 -7.33 5.52
C ALA A 212 12.44 -8.40 6.53
N PRO A 213 11.48 -9.16 7.12
CA PRO A 213 11.81 -10.27 8.00
C PRO A 213 12.75 -11.27 7.33
N GLY A 214 13.72 -11.81 8.10
CA GLY A 214 14.70 -12.79 7.63
C GLY A 214 14.08 -14.17 7.35
N ILE A 215 14.85 -15.06 6.74
CA ILE A 215 14.37 -16.40 6.34
C ILE A 215 13.93 -17.22 7.55
N LEU A 216 14.65 -17.15 8.67
CA LEU A 216 14.35 -17.91 9.89
C LEU A 216 13.14 -17.35 10.66
N GLU A 217 12.73 -16.12 10.37
CA GLU A 217 11.58 -15.46 10.98
C GLU A 217 10.26 -15.82 10.30
N ARG A 218 10.33 -16.38 9.08
CA ARG A 218 9.18 -16.75 8.25
C ARG A 218 8.80 -18.20 8.41
N GLN A 219 7.55 -18.51 8.11
CA GLN A 219 7.06 -19.87 7.91
C GLN A 219 6.35 -20.02 6.57
N SER A 220 6.09 -21.27 6.19
CA SER A 220 5.43 -21.61 4.93
C SER A 220 4.01 -21.04 4.87
N VAL A 221 3.60 -20.66 3.67
CA VAL A 221 2.24 -20.20 3.36
C VAL A 221 1.36 -21.42 3.10
N ASP A 222 0.53 -21.81 4.07
CA ASP A 222 -0.33 -22.99 4.03
C ASP A 222 -1.79 -22.70 4.48
N THR A 223 -2.07 -21.47 4.88
CA THR A 223 -3.40 -21.07 5.34
C THR A 223 -4.07 -20.25 4.27
N PRO A 224 -5.30 -20.61 3.82
CA PRO A 224 -6.02 -19.88 2.79
C PRO A 224 -6.34 -18.44 3.19
N LEU A 225 -6.26 -17.52 2.21
CA LEU A 225 -6.93 -16.24 2.23
C LEU A 225 -7.98 -16.26 1.12
N HIS A 226 -9.23 -16.48 1.49
CA HIS A 226 -10.31 -16.56 0.53
C HIS A 226 -10.66 -15.16 0.01
N THR A 227 -10.66 -15.01 -1.32
CA THR A 227 -11.08 -13.76 -1.97
C THR A 227 -12.60 -13.66 -2.10
N GLY A 228 -13.30 -14.80 -1.98
CA GLY A 228 -14.72 -14.91 -2.25
C GLY A 228 -15.06 -14.91 -3.73
N ILE A 229 -14.06 -14.94 -4.60
CA ILE A 229 -14.21 -14.96 -6.05
C ILE A 229 -13.93 -16.37 -6.56
N LEU A 230 -14.96 -17.05 -7.02
CA LEU A 230 -14.91 -18.46 -7.41
C LEU A 230 -13.78 -18.77 -8.40
N ALA A 231 -13.60 -17.93 -9.43
CA ALA A 231 -12.56 -18.11 -10.43
C ALA A 231 -11.15 -18.02 -9.87
N ILE A 232 -10.94 -17.25 -8.80
CA ILE A 232 -9.64 -17.08 -8.15
C ILE A 232 -9.41 -18.18 -7.14
N ASP A 233 -10.29 -18.33 -6.16
CA ASP A 233 -10.13 -19.27 -5.06
C ASP A 233 -10.03 -20.72 -5.53
N SER A 234 -10.74 -21.08 -6.63
CA SER A 234 -10.67 -22.41 -7.20
C SER A 234 -9.38 -22.67 -7.98
N MET A 235 -8.91 -21.73 -8.82
CA MET A 235 -7.83 -21.98 -9.78
C MET A 235 -6.49 -21.35 -9.39
N PHE A 236 -6.49 -20.22 -8.68
CA PHE A 236 -5.32 -19.41 -8.32
C PHE A 236 -5.38 -19.02 -6.84
N PRO A 237 -5.43 -20.00 -5.93
CA PRO A 237 -5.63 -19.74 -4.51
C PRO A 237 -4.53 -18.87 -3.93
N ILE A 238 -4.93 -17.99 -3.01
CA ILE A 238 -4.04 -17.08 -2.29
C ILE A 238 -3.92 -17.56 -0.86
N GLY A 239 -2.69 -17.58 -0.34
CA GLY A 239 -2.42 -17.91 1.05
C GLY A 239 -2.06 -16.69 1.89
N ARG A 240 -2.31 -16.78 3.20
CA ARG A 240 -1.92 -15.72 4.15
C ARG A 240 -0.40 -15.59 4.20
N GLY A 241 0.09 -14.40 3.83
CA GLY A 241 1.52 -14.12 3.69
C GLY A 241 2.04 -14.16 2.25
N GLN A 242 1.19 -14.48 1.27
CA GLN A 242 1.54 -14.50 -0.16
C GLN A 242 1.46 -13.12 -0.78
N ARG A 243 2.22 -12.93 -1.86
CA ARG A 243 2.17 -11.76 -2.75
C ARG A 243 1.59 -12.17 -4.08
N GLU A 244 0.35 -11.83 -4.35
CA GLU A 244 -0.33 -12.20 -5.60
C GLU A 244 -0.63 -10.94 -6.41
N LEU A 245 -0.03 -10.83 -7.59
CA LEU A 245 -0.17 -9.67 -8.46
C LEU A 245 -1.52 -9.70 -9.19
N ILE A 246 -2.23 -8.58 -9.21
CA ILE A 246 -3.37 -8.36 -10.09
C ILE A 246 -2.93 -7.48 -11.25
N ILE A 247 -2.91 -8.00 -12.46
CA ILE A 247 -2.35 -7.33 -13.63
C ILE A 247 -3.32 -7.33 -14.80
N GLY A 248 -3.37 -6.25 -15.56
CA GLY A 248 -4.19 -6.12 -16.76
C GLY A 248 -4.38 -4.66 -17.18
N ASP A 249 -5.04 -4.45 -18.32
CA ASP A 249 -5.29 -3.12 -18.87
C ASP A 249 -6.23 -2.28 -17.99
N ARG A 250 -6.35 -1.01 -18.32
CA ARG A 250 -7.30 -0.12 -17.63
C ARG A 250 -8.74 -0.65 -17.75
N GLN A 251 -9.51 -0.49 -16.67
CA GLN A 251 -10.94 -0.85 -16.61
C GLN A 251 -11.24 -2.34 -16.82
N THR A 252 -10.29 -3.24 -16.59
CA THR A 252 -10.50 -4.69 -16.62
C THR A 252 -11.02 -5.29 -15.32
N GLY A 253 -11.24 -4.48 -14.28
CA GLY A 253 -11.79 -4.92 -13.00
C GLY A 253 -10.75 -5.19 -11.90
N LYS A 254 -9.50 -4.75 -12.03
CA LYS A 254 -8.43 -4.95 -11.02
C LYS A 254 -8.84 -4.48 -9.62
N THR A 255 -9.26 -3.22 -9.50
CA THR A 255 -9.74 -2.64 -8.24
C THR A 255 -10.95 -3.39 -7.69
N SER A 256 -11.85 -3.87 -8.56
CA SER A 256 -13.04 -4.62 -8.15
C SER A 256 -12.69 -5.95 -7.49
N ILE A 257 -11.71 -6.69 -8.03
CA ILE A 257 -11.21 -7.93 -7.42
C ILE A 257 -10.61 -7.63 -6.04
N ALA A 258 -9.80 -6.57 -5.92
CA ALA A 258 -9.23 -6.18 -4.64
C ALA A 258 -10.29 -5.77 -3.62
N THR A 259 -11.32 -5.04 -4.06
CA THR A 259 -12.45 -4.65 -3.20
C THR A 259 -13.25 -5.86 -2.74
N ASP A 260 -13.60 -6.79 -3.64
CA ASP A 260 -14.31 -8.02 -3.28
C ASP A 260 -13.50 -8.89 -2.32
N ALA A 261 -12.17 -8.98 -2.52
CA ALA A 261 -11.29 -9.67 -1.58
C ALA A 261 -11.31 -9.04 -0.18
N ILE A 262 -11.37 -7.69 -0.07
CA ILE A 262 -11.53 -6.99 1.20
C ILE A 262 -12.91 -7.31 1.82
N LEU A 263 -13.98 -7.24 1.03
CA LEU A 263 -15.35 -7.53 1.52
C LEU A 263 -15.47 -8.94 2.09
N ASN A 264 -14.78 -9.90 1.50
CA ASN A 264 -14.79 -11.28 1.95
C ASN A 264 -14.03 -11.51 3.28
N GLN A 265 -13.28 -10.52 3.77
CA GLN A 265 -12.59 -10.65 5.06
C GLN A 265 -13.48 -10.37 6.27
N LYS A 266 -14.74 -10.03 6.07
CA LYS A 266 -15.70 -9.87 7.16
C LYS A 266 -15.74 -11.13 8.02
N ASP A 267 -15.63 -10.97 9.34
CA ASP A 267 -15.68 -12.04 10.34
C ASP A 267 -14.56 -13.11 10.25
N THR A 268 -13.54 -12.90 9.38
CA THR A 268 -12.38 -13.80 9.26
C THR A 268 -11.22 -13.46 10.21
N GLY A 269 -11.30 -12.31 10.88
CA GLY A 269 -10.22 -11.77 11.71
C GLY A 269 -9.05 -11.17 10.92
N VAL A 270 -9.15 -11.08 9.60
CA VAL A 270 -8.15 -10.42 8.74
C VAL A 270 -8.43 -8.92 8.67
N LEU A 271 -7.45 -8.12 9.01
CA LEU A 271 -7.50 -6.66 8.86
C LEU A 271 -7.08 -6.27 7.44
N CYS A 272 -7.63 -5.19 6.92
CA CYS A 272 -7.39 -4.76 5.56
C CYS A 272 -6.77 -3.36 5.50
N ILE A 273 -5.83 -3.18 4.58
CA ILE A 273 -5.26 -1.86 4.26
C ILE A 273 -5.35 -1.68 2.75
N TYR A 274 -6.04 -0.63 2.33
CA TYR A 274 -6.12 -0.24 0.93
C TYR A 274 -5.26 0.99 0.68
N VAL A 275 -4.20 0.85 -0.11
CA VAL A 275 -3.29 1.94 -0.44
C VAL A 275 -3.61 2.44 -1.85
N ALA A 276 -4.20 3.62 -1.94
CA ALA A 276 -4.48 4.30 -3.20
C ALA A 276 -3.27 5.17 -3.59
N ILE A 277 -2.69 4.92 -4.75
CA ILE A 277 -1.46 5.58 -5.21
C ILE A 277 -1.75 6.30 -6.53
N GLY A 278 -1.68 7.64 -6.53
CA GLY A 278 -1.91 8.45 -7.72
C GLY A 278 -3.30 8.28 -8.34
N GLN A 279 -4.29 7.88 -7.55
CA GLN A 279 -5.68 7.71 -7.98
C GLN A 279 -6.43 9.05 -7.94
N LYS A 280 -7.46 9.18 -8.76
CA LYS A 280 -8.36 10.35 -8.65
C LYS A 280 -9.08 10.33 -7.31
N ALA A 281 -9.19 11.49 -6.65
CA ALA A 281 -9.90 11.60 -5.36
C ALA A 281 -11.33 11.04 -5.42
N SER A 282 -12.04 11.23 -6.55
CA SER A 282 -13.38 10.66 -6.76
C SER A 282 -13.39 9.12 -6.80
N SER A 283 -12.32 8.48 -7.30
CA SER A 283 -12.20 7.03 -7.30
C SER A 283 -11.97 6.48 -5.89
N ILE A 284 -11.12 7.16 -5.12
CA ILE A 284 -10.85 6.80 -3.71
C ILE A 284 -12.11 6.97 -2.87
N ALA A 285 -12.83 8.08 -3.04
CA ALA A 285 -14.10 8.32 -2.35
C ALA A 285 -15.13 7.23 -2.64
N ARG A 286 -15.22 6.78 -3.91
CA ARG A 286 -16.11 5.68 -4.30
C ARG A 286 -15.72 4.37 -3.62
N VAL A 287 -14.44 3.99 -3.60
CA VAL A 287 -13.97 2.78 -2.91
C VAL A 287 -14.30 2.85 -1.41
N ALA A 288 -14.06 3.99 -0.77
CA ALA A 288 -14.39 4.20 0.64
C ALA A 288 -15.90 4.08 0.90
N GLU A 289 -16.74 4.62 0.01
CA GLU A 289 -18.20 4.51 0.12
C GLU A 289 -18.68 3.08 -0.10
N ASP A 290 -18.15 2.38 -1.10
CA ASP A 290 -18.48 0.97 -1.37
C ASP A 290 -18.10 0.08 -0.17
N LEU A 291 -16.90 0.24 0.40
CA LEU A 291 -16.48 -0.47 1.61
C LEU A 291 -17.35 -0.14 2.82
N LYS A 292 -17.73 1.13 2.98
CA LYS A 292 -18.63 1.58 4.06
C LYS A 292 -20.03 0.98 3.92
N LYS A 293 -20.59 1.00 2.71
CA LYS A 293 -21.92 0.46 2.41
C LYS A 293 -22.04 -1.02 2.74
N HIS A 294 -20.96 -1.79 2.52
CA HIS A 294 -20.90 -3.22 2.80
C HIS A 294 -20.34 -3.56 4.20
N GLY A 295 -20.08 -2.56 5.05
CA GLY A 295 -19.63 -2.75 6.43
C GLY A 295 -18.15 -3.11 6.58
N ALA A 296 -17.36 -3.04 5.50
CA ALA A 296 -15.95 -3.42 5.52
C ALA A 296 -15.01 -2.36 6.12
N MET A 297 -15.47 -1.11 6.25
CA MET A 297 -14.64 -0.06 6.85
C MET A 297 -14.26 -0.34 8.32
N SER A 298 -15.03 -1.11 9.06
CA SER A 298 -14.74 -1.41 10.48
C SER A 298 -13.41 -2.15 10.70
N TYR A 299 -12.93 -2.88 9.69
CA TYR A 299 -11.66 -3.62 9.72
C TYR A 299 -10.70 -3.18 8.60
N THR A 300 -10.97 -2.04 7.96
CA THR A 300 -10.17 -1.52 6.83
C THR A 300 -9.64 -0.12 7.12
N THR A 301 -8.38 0.13 6.78
CA THR A 301 -7.79 1.48 6.71
C THR A 301 -7.48 1.81 5.25
N ILE A 302 -7.80 3.04 4.83
CA ILE A 302 -7.42 3.54 3.50
C ILE A 302 -6.27 4.53 3.67
N VAL A 303 -5.15 4.28 3.00
CA VAL A 303 -4.02 5.21 2.87
C VAL A 303 -4.10 5.83 1.48
N ALA A 304 -4.31 7.12 1.38
CA ALA A 304 -4.60 7.78 0.12
C ALA A 304 -3.54 8.81 -0.25
N ALA A 305 -2.88 8.59 -1.39
CA ALA A 305 -2.11 9.59 -2.11
C ALA A 305 -2.78 9.82 -3.46
N THR A 306 -3.42 10.97 -3.61
CA THR A 306 -4.21 11.30 -4.82
C THR A 306 -3.31 11.66 -6.00
N ALA A 307 -3.88 11.73 -7.20
CA ALA A 307 -3.15 12.16 -8.40
C ALA A 307 -2.74 13.64 -8.37
N SER A 308 -3.35 14.45 -7.49
CA SER A 308 -3.00 15.86 -7.27
C SER A 308 -1.95 16.06 -6.19
N ASP A 309 -1.64 15.01 -5.40
CA ASP A 309 -0.62 15.09 -4.37
C ASP A 309 0.78 15.02 -4.99
N SER A 310 1.77 15.52 -4.27
CA SER A 310 3.16 15.54 -4.72
C SER A 310 3.70 14.13 -5.00
N ALA A 311 4.66 14.02 -5.91
CA ALA A 311 5.31 12.74 -6.20
C ALA A 311 5.94 12.09 -4.94
N PRO A 312 6.56 12.82 -4.00
CA PRO A 312 7.00 12.29 -2.72
C PRO A 312 5.91 11.61 -1.90
N LEU A 313 4.71 12.17 -1.78
CA LEU A 313 3.60 11.55 -1.07
C LEU A 313 3.13 10.27 -1.76
N GLN A 314 3.04 10.26 -3.09
CA GLN A 314 2.73 9.05 -3.86
C GLN A 314 3.80 7.96 -3.70
N TYR A 315 5.07 8.36 -3.58
CA TYR A 315 6.20 7.45 -3.36
C TYR A 315 6.17 6.79 -1.99
N ILE A 316 5.91 7.54 -0.91
CA ILE A 316 5.91 6.97 0.44
C ILE A 316 4.63 6.20 0.78
N ALA A 317 3.52 6.42 0.08
CA ALA A 317 2.21 5.83 0.39
C ALA A 317 2.24 4.31 0.58
N PRO A 318 2.80 3.48 -0.32
CA PRO A 318 2.82 2.03 -0.13
C PRO A 318 3.70 1.61 1.05
N TYR A 319 4.79 2.31 1.33
CA TYR A 319 5.64 2.05 2.49
C TYR A 319 4.95 2.40 3.80
N ALA A 320 4.20 3.51 3.83
CA ALA A 320 3.40 3.91 4.98
C ALA A 320 2.30 2.88 5.29
N GLY A 321 1.56 2.44 4.26
CA GLY A 321 0.58 1.36 4.41
C GLY A 321 1.18 0.07 4.92
N THR A 322 2.38 -0.29 4.42
CA THR A 322 3.10 -1.50 4.87
C THR A 322 3.56 -1.36 6.33
N ALA A 323 4.07 -0.19 6.74
CA ALA A 323 4.48 0.05 8.12
C ALA A 323 3.31 -0.04 9.11
N LEU A 324 2.10 0.39 8.69
CA LEU A 324 0.87 0.19 9.46
C LEU A 324 0.47 -1.30 9.49
N ALA A 325 0.61 -2.04 8.38
CA ALA A 325 0.36 -3.48 8.33
C ALA A 325 1.29 -4.26 9.26
N GLU A 326 2.56 -3.88 9.33
CA GLU A 326 3.56 -4.49 10.22
C GLU A 326 3.23 -4.29 11.71
N TYR A 327 2.60 -3.18 12.07
CA TYR A 327 2.10 -2.97 13.44
C TYR A 327 1.10 -4.07 13.84
N PHE A 328 0.16 -4.39 12.96
CA PHE A 328 -0.82 -5.44 13.21
C PHE A 328 -0.20 -6.84 13.12
N MET A 329 0.69 -7.07 12.16
CA MET A 329 1.41 -8.34 12.02
C MET A 329 2.24 -8.68 13.25
N ALA A 330 2.88 -7.68 13.87
CA ALA A 330 3.65 -7.85 15.11
C ALA A 330 2.77 -8.26 16.31
N GLN A 331 1.45 -8.01 16.24
CA GLN A 331 0.47 -8.48 17.23
C GLN A 331 -0.08 -9.88 16.93
N GLY A 332 0.49 -10.60 15.96
CA GLY A 332 0.00 -11.91 15.54
C GLY A 332 -1.25 -11.85 14.65
N LYS A 333 -1.68 -10.67 14.20
CA LYS A 333 -2.85 -10.52 13.32
C LYS A 333 -2.49 -10.78 11.85
N SER A 334 -3.46 -11.25 11.08
CA SER A 334 -3.34 -11.36 9.62
C SER A 334 -3.83 -10.07 8.96
N VAL A 335 -3.07 -9.57 7.98
CA VAL A 335 -3.39 -8.34 7.26
C VAL A 335 -3.44 -8.64 5.76
N LEU A 336 -4.45 -8.13 5.08
CA LEU A 336 -4.54 -8.03 3.63
C LEU A 336 -4.21 -6.60 3.22
N ILE A 337 -3.15 -6.41 2.42
CA ILE A 337 -2.78 -5.10 1.91
C ILE A 337 -2.92 -5.06 0.38
N VAL A 338 -3.60 -4.04 -0.12
CA VAL A 338 -3.78 -3.77 -1.54
C VAL A 338 -2.97 -2.53 -1.92
N TYR A 339 -2.20 -2.59 -3.02
CA TYR A 339 -1.49 -1.44 -3.58
C TYR A 339 -2.08 -1.08 -4.94
N ASP A 340 -2.92 -0.05 -5.01
CA ASP A 340 -3.63 0.37 -6.22
C ASP A 340 -3.15 1.76 -6.69
N ASP A 341 -2.17 1.91 -7.59
CA ASP A 341 -1.40 0.85 -8.24
C ASP A 341 0.13 1.13 -8.20
N LEU A 342 0.91 0.06 -8.34
CA LEU A 342 2.37 0.14 -8.36
C LEU A 342 2.93 0.72 -9.67
N SER A 343 2.17 0.76 -10.76
CA SER A 343 2.58 1.45 -11.99
C SER A 343 2.73 2.94 -11.74
N LYS A 344 1.78 3.56 -11.05
CA LYS A 344 1.84 4.99 -10.67
C LYS A 344 2.91 5.25 -9.62
N HIS A 345 3.10 4.31 -8.68
CA HIS A 345 4.21 4.37 -7.74
C HIS A 345 5.57 4.46 -8.46
N ALA A 346 5.79 3.61 -9.47
CA ALA A 346 7.01 3.65 -10.28
C ALA A 346 7.15 4.98 -11.05
N VAL A 347 6.04 5.54 -11.57
CA VAL A 347 6.05 6.85 -12.26
C VAL A 347 6.43 7.97 -11.29
N ALA A 348 5.90 7.97 -10.07
CA ALA A 348 6.28 8.94 -9.03
C ALA A 348 7.77 8.84 -8.70
N TYR A 349 8.28 7.62 -8.52
CA TYR A 349 9.71 7.39 -8.26
C TYR A 349 10.60 7.83 -9.43
N ARG A 350 10.17 7.58 -10.68
CA ARG A 350 10.86 8.08 -11.88
C ARG A 350 10.95 9.61 -11.89
N ALA A 351 9.85 10.28 -11.59
CA ALA A 351 9.82 11.75 -11.52
C ALA A 351 10.81 12.28 -10.47
N ILE A 352 10.78 11.75 -9.24
CA ILE A 352 11.72 12.10 -8.17
C ILE A 352 13.16 11.85 -8.60
N SER A 353 13.45 10.69 -9.17
CA SER A 353 14.80 10.32 -9.59
C SER A 353 15.36 11.21 -10.70
N LEU A 354 14.52 11.64 -11.65
CA LEU A 354 14.92 12.58 -12.69
C LEU A 354 15.19 13.99 -12.14
N LEU A 355 14.39 14.44 -11.19
CA LEU A 355 14.61 15.72 -10.49
C LEU A 355 15.90 15.70 -9.66
N LEU A 356 16.23 14.56 -9.04
CA LEU A 356 17.50 14.33 -8.36
C LEU A 356 18.67 14.05 -9.33
N ARG A 357 18.46 14.21 -10.64
CA ARG A 357 19.47 14.02 -11.69
C ARG A 357 20.11 12.62 -11.72
N ARG A 358 19.41 11.60 -11.20
CA ARG A 358 19.85 10.20 -11.30
C ARG A 358 19.80 9.76 -12.76
N SER A 359 20.80 8.99 -13.19
CA SER A 359 20.88 8.52 -14.58
C SER A 359 19.67 7.63 -14.93
N PRO A 360 18.91 7.95 -15.99
CA PRO A 360 17.78 7.13 -16.42
C PRO A 360 18.24 5.85 -17.11
N GLY A 361 17.52 4.75 -16.86
CA GLY A 361 17.67 3.48 -17.56
C GLY A 361 16.53 3.21 -18.56
N ARG A 362 16.10 1.94 -18.65
CA ARG A 362 15.00 1.51 -19.53
C ARG A 362 13.71 2.28 -19.22
N GLU A 363 13.03 2.78 -20.25
CA GLU A 363 11.80 3.57 -20.16
C GLU A 363 11.93 4.80 -19.22
N ALA A 364 13.14 5.35 -19.13
CA ALA A 364 13.53 6.44 -18.24
C ALA A 364 13.36 6.16 -16.74
N TYR A 365 13.14 4.93 -16.33
CA TYR A 365 13.17 4.54 -14.92
C TYR A 365 14.62 4.51 -14.40
N PRO A 366 14.85 4.81 -13.12
CA PRO A 366 16.17 4.65 -12.52
C PRO A 366 16.54 3.17 -12.41
N GLY A 367 17.84 2.87 -12.37
CA GLY A 367 18.35 1.50 -12.37
C GLY A 367 17.92 0.66 -11.16
N ASP A 368 17.51 1.29 -10.08
CA ASP A 368 17.09 0.66 -8.83
C ASP A 368 15.55 0.48 -8.69
N VAL A 369 14.77 0.71 -9.77
CA VAL A 369 13.31 0.57 -9.72
C VAL A 369 12.87 -0.87 -9.38
N PHE A 370 13.66 -1.88 -9.71
CA PHE A 370 13.41 -3.25 -9.23
C PHE A 370 13.49 -3.32 -7.70
N TYR A 371 14.52 -2.73 -7.13
CA TYR A 371 14.72 -2.68 -5.67
C TYR A 371 13.62 -1.90 -4.96
N LEU A 372 13.08 -0.84 -5.59
CA LEU A 372 11.93 -0.11 -5.09
C LEU A 372 10.76 -1.04 -4.73
N HIS A 373 10.33 -1.89 -5.65
CA HIS A 373 9.21 -2.80 -5.45
C HIS A 373 9.59 -4.05 -4.65
N SER A 374 10.82 -4.57 -4.81
CA SER A 374 11.24 -5.77 -4.08
C SER A 374 11.37 -5.51 -2.58
N ARG A 375 11.98 -4.39 -2.15
CA ARG A 375 12.09 -4.05 -0.72
C ARG A 375 10.74 -3.77 -0.07
N LEU A 376 9.73 -3.32 -0.85
CA LEU A 376 8.35 -3.14 -0.40
C LEU A 376 7.66 -4.50 -0.22
N LEU A 377 7.61 -5.30 -1.29
CA LEU A 377 6.83 -6.53 -1.35
C LEU A 377 7.42 -7.66 -0.52
N GLU A 378 8.75 -7.70 -0.32
CA GLU A 378 9.40 -8.68 0.55
C GLU A 378 9.02 -8.55 2.04
N ARG A 379 8.48 -7.41 2.45
CA ARG A 379 7.93 -7.20 3.80
C ARG A 379 6.62 -7.98 4.03
N SER A 380 5.95 -8.38 2.95
CA SER A 380 4.76 -9.24 3.01
C SER A 380 5.19 -10.70 3.12
N CYS A 381 4.84 -11.32 4.24
CA CYS A 381 5.19 -12.70 4.56
C CYS A 381 4.29 -13.22 5.68
N ARG A 382 4.44 -14.50 6.00
CA ARG A 382 3.89 -15.12 7.21
C ARG A 382 5.02 -15.31 8.23
N MET A 383 4.82 -14.75 9.41
CA MET A 383 5.78 -14.88 10.51
C MET A 383 5.68 -16.26 11.14
N SER A 384 6.80 -16.76 11.67
CA SER A 384 6.83 -18.01 12.43
C SER A 384 5.97 -17.91 13.69
N ASP A 385 5.45 -19.03 14.18
CA ASP A 385 4.63 -19.09 15.38
C ASP A 385 5.39 -18.58 16.62
N ALA A 386 6.72 -18.77 16.65
CA ALA A 386 7.59 -18.22 17.70
C ALA A 386 7.57 -16.67 17.74
N LEU A 387 7.23 -16.02 16.64
CA LEU A 387 7.11 -14.57 16.51
C LEU A 387 5.64 -14.12 16.42
N GLY A 388 4.69 -14.94 16.88
CA GLY A 388 3.28 -14.63 16.97
C GLY A 388 2.43 -15.05 15.76
N GLY A 389 3.01 -15.62 14.70
CA GLY A 389 2.28 -16.21 13.57
C GLY A 389 1.50 -15.21 12.69
N GLY A 390 1.70 -13.90 12.87
CA GLY A 390 1.05 -12.87 12.08
C GLY A 390 1.46 -12.92 10.59
N SER A 391 0.65 -12.33 9.73
CA SER A 391 0.94 -12.33 8.28
C SER A 391 0.54 -11.04 7.59
N ILE A 392 1.23 -10.68 6.52
CA ILE A 392 0.81 -9.67 5.55
C ILE A 392 0.70 -10.33 4.19
N THR A 393 -0.52 -10.36 3.65
CA THR A 393 -0.80 -10.83 2.29
C THR A 393 -0.93 -9.61 1.38
N ALA A 394 -0.15 -9.55 0.31
CA ALA A 394 -0.13 -8.41 -0.59
C ALA A 394 -0.86 -8.71 -1.90
N LEU A 395 -1.73 -7.79 -2.30
CA LEU A 395 -2.34 -7.71 -3.62
C LEU A 395 -1.85 -6.44 -4.34
N PRO A 396 -0.63 -6.44 -4.90
CA PRO A 396 -0.19 -5.36 -5.77
C PRO A 396 -1.00 -5.36 -7.06
N ILE A 397 -1.34 -4.15 -7.53
CA ILE A 397 -2.00 -3.94 -8.81
C ILE A 397 -1.00 -3.28 -9.76
N VAL A 398 -0.94 -3.79 -11.00
CA VAL A 398 -0.11 -3.22 -12.08
C VAL A 398 -0.99 -3.03 -13.32
N GLU A 399 -0.87 -1.88 -13.97
CA GLU A 399 -1.52 -1.61 -15.24
C GLU A 399 -0.63 -2.03 -16.41
N THR A 400 -1.23 -2.72 -17.38
CA THR A 400 -0.63 -2.97 -18.71
C THR A 400 -1.22 -2.01 -19.76
N GLN A 401 -0.57 -1.93 -20.88
CA GLN A 401 -1.07 -1.27 -22.08
C GLN A 401 -1.19 -2.32 -23.20
N ALA A 402 -2.41 -2.49 -23.73
CA ALA A 402 -2.70 -3.49 -24.77
C ALA A 402 -2.28 -4.94 -24.39
N GLY A 403 -2.36 -5.28 -23.12
CA GLY A 403 -2.00 -6.62 -22.62
C GLY A 403 -0.49 -6.90 -22.58
N ASP A 404 0.37 -5.89 -22.79
CA ASP A 404 1.83 -6.10 -22.81
C ASP A 404 2.38 -6.34 -21.40
N VAL A 405 2.60 -7.60 -21.07
CA VAL A 405 3.26 -8.05 -19.84
C VAL A 405 4.79 -8.01 -19.92
N SER A 406 5.36 -7.76 -21.11
CA SER A 406 6.81 -7.68 -21.34
C SER A 406 7.40 -6.29 -21.03
N ALA A 407 6.56 -5.30 -20.78
CA ALA A 407 6.96 -3.96 -20.35
C ALA A 407 7.76 -4.01 -19.03
N TYR A 408 8.53 -2.96 -18.76
CA TYR A 408 9.55 -2.99 -17.71
C TYR A 408 8.97 -3.18 -16.30
N ILE A 409 7.95 -2.42 -15.92
CA ILE A 409 7.34 -2.54 -14.58
C ILE A 409 6.58 -3.86 -14.41
N PRO A 410 5.72 -4.31 -15.35
CA PRO A 410 5.09 -5.62 -15.30
C PRO A 410 6.07 -6.77 -15.06
N THR A 411 7.13 -6.88 -15.88
CA THR A 411 8.15 -7.94 -15.74
C THR A 411 8.83 -7.94 -14.39
N ASN A 412 9.16 -6.76 -13.86
CA ASN A 412 9.79 -6.64 -12.54
C ASN A 412 8.85 -7.16 -11.45
N VAL A 413 7.58 -6.70 -11.42
CA VAL A 413 6.66 -7.08 -10.35
C VAL A 413 6.25 -8.55 -10.44
N ILE A 414 6.06 -9.12 -11.64
CA ILE A 414 5.83 -10.55 -11.85
C ILE A 414 6.97 -11.40 -11.25
N SER A 415 8.22 -10.94 -11.39
CA SER A 415 9.37 -11.67 -10.85
C SER A 415 9.49 -11.62 -9.32
N ILE A 416 8.98 -10.54 -8.70
CA ILE A 416 9.01 -10.33 -7.24
C ILE A 416 7.87 -11.10 -6.55
N THR A 417 6.72 -11.25 -7.21
CA THR A 417 5.51 -11.82 -6.62
C THR A 417 5.48 -13.35 -6.70
N ASP A 418 4.64 -13.96 -5.89
CA ASP A 418 4.45 -15.43 -5.80
C ASP A 418 3.39 -15.93 -6.78
N GLY A 419 3.01 -15.14 -7.75
CA GLY A 419 2.05 -15.42 -8.79
C GLY A 419 1.36 -14.16 -9.30
N GLN A 420 0.51 -14.33 -10.31
CA GLN A 420 -0.27 -13.25 -10.90
C GLN A 420 -1.65 -13.71 -11.34
N ILE A 421 -2.63 -12.83 -11.18
CA ILE A 421 -3.98 -12.91 -11.75
C ILE A 421 -4.00 -11.95 -12.93
N PHE A 422 -4.00 -12.49 -14.14
CA PHE A 422 -4.02 -11.72 -15.38
C PHE A 422 -5.44 -11.47 -15.84
N LEU A 423 -5.82 -10.19 -15.99
CA LEU A 423 -7.12 -9.76 -16.49
C LEU A 423 -7.02 -9.32 -17.95
N GLU A 424 -7.80 -9.97 -18.79
CA GLU A 424 -7.81 -9.76 -20.24
C GLU A 424 -8.96 -8.88 -20.70
N SER A 425 -8.66 -7.82 -21.45
CA SER A 425 -9.67 -6.88 -21.97
C SER A 425 -10.68 -7.55 -22.90
N ALA A 426 -10.25 -8.53 -23.71
CA ALA A 426 -11.14 -9.26 -24.59
C ALA A 426 -12.19 -10.04 -23.81
N LEU A 427 -11.82 -10.75 -22.74
CA LEU A 427 -12.73 -11.47 -21.86
C LEU A 427 -13.71 -10.51 -21.16
N PHE A 428 -13.20 -9.36 -20.68
CA PHE A 428 -14.03 -8.35 -20.02
C PHE A 428 -15.11 -7.80 -20.95
N ASN A 429 -14.74 -7.48 -22.19
CA ASN A 429 -15.65 -6.96 -23.21
C ASN A 429 -16.65 -8.03 -23.70
N ALA A 430 -16.24 -9.31 -23.71
CA ALA A 430 -17.14 -10.44 -23.98
C ALA A 430 -18.12 -10.75 -22.83
N GLY A 431 -18.06 -10.00 -21.73
CA GLY A 431 -18.95 -10.17 -20.56
C GLY A 431 -18.50 -11.25 -19.57
N ASN A 432 -17.32 -11.82 -19.73
CA ASN A 432 -16.71 -12.71 -18.74
C ASN A 432 -16.13 -11.88 -17.59
N ARG A 433 -16.83 -11.84 -16.48
CA ARG A 433 -16.46 -11.03 -15.30
C ARG A 433 -16.54 -11.87 -14.03
N PRO A 434 -15.39 -12.06 -13.31
CA PRO A 434 -14.07 -11.47 -13.54
C PRO A 434 -13.41 -11.98 -14.82
N ALA A 435 -12.63 -11.10 -15.48
CA ALA A 435 -12.01 -11.38 -16.78
C ALA A 435 -10.66 -12.12 -16.64
N VAL A 436 -10.60 -13.12 -15.77
CA VAL A 436 -9.38 -13.86 -15.45
C VAL A 436 -8.97 -14.75 -16.62
N ASN A 437 -7.77 -14.53 -17.14
CA ASN A 437 -7.18 -15.42 -18.14
C ASN A 437 -6.55 -16.62 -17.44
N VAL A 438 -7.15 -17.81 -17.65
CA VAL A 438 -6.73 -19.07 -16.99
C VAL A 438 -5.33 -19.53 -17.42
N GLY A 439 -4.92 -19.23 -18.65
CA GLY A 439 -3.63 -19.64 -19.21
C GLY A 439 -2.44 -18.82 -18.70
N LEU A 440 -2.66 -17.51 -18.48
CA LEU A 440 -1.61 -16.57 -18.05
C LEU A 440 -1.56 -16.36 -16.54
N SER A 441 -2.62 -16.73 -15.82
CA SER A 441 -2.66 -16.59 -14.36
C SER A 441 -2.00 -17.80 -13.69
N VAL A 442 -1.24 -17.52 -12.62
CA VAL A 442 -0.48 -18.52 -11.87
C VAL A 442 -0.46 -18.16 -10.39
N SER A 443 -0.69 -19.15 -9.51
CA SER A 443 -0.33 -19.06 -8.09
C SER A 443 0.78 -20.07 -7.80
N ARG A 444 1.94 -19.59 -7.32
CA ARG A 444 3.07 -20.48 -6.99
C ARG A 444 2.88 -21.22 -5.68
N VAL A 445 2.04 -20.72 -4.79
CA VAL A 445 1.63 -21.41 -3.55
C VAL A 445 0.65 -22.53 -3.89
N GLY A 446 -0.28 -22.26 -4.79
CA GLY A 446 -1.21 -23.23 -5.34
C GLY A 446 -2.02 -23.96 -4.27
N GLY A 447 -2.17 -25.28 -4.44
CA GLY A 447 -2.99 -26.09 -3.54
C GLY A 447 -2.56 -26.09 -2.06
N ALA A 448 -1.37 -25.63 -1.67
CA ALA A 448 -1.01 -25.49 -0.26
C ALA A 448 -1.92 -24.48 0.45
N ALA A 449 -2.40 -23.47 -0.28
CA ALA A 449 -3.33 -22.43 0.20
C ALA A 449 -4.80 -22.78 -0.06
N GLN A 450 -5.18 -24.03 -0.19
CA GLN A 450 -6.58 -24.46 -0.38
C GLN A 450 -7.00 -25.42 0.73
N THR A 451 -8.30 -25.38 1.07
CA THR A 451 -8.93 -26.41 1.88
C THR A 451 -8.94 -27.76 1.13
N LYS A 452 -9.00 -28.87 1.86
CA LYS A 452 -9.09 -30.19 1.22
C LYS A 452 -10.39 -30.37 0.44
N ALA A 453 -11.46 -29.68 0.86
CA ALA A 453 -12.74 -29.64 0.17
C ALA A 453 -12.58 -28.95 -1.19
N MET A 454 -11.99 -27.77 -1.22
CA MET A 454 -11.77 -27.02 -2.46
C MET A 454 -10.88 -27.81 -3.43
N LYS A 455 -9.77 -28.39 -2.96
CA LYS A 455 -8.89 -29.23 -3.81
C LYS A 455 -9.62 -30.39 -4.46
N LYS A 456 -10.54 -31.03 -3.74
CA LYS A 456 -11.30 -32.16 -4.26
C LYS A 456 -12.36 -31.70 -5.28
N ALA A 457 -13.04 -30.59 -4.98
CA ALA A 457 -14.12 -30.07 -5.82
C ALA A 457 -13.62 -29.48 -7.15
N ASN A 458 -12.40 -28.91 -7.19
CA ASN A 458 -11.83 -28.25 -8.39
C ASN A 458 -10.77 -29.07 -9.13
N ALA A 459 -10.60 -30.35 -8.82
CA ALA A 459 -9.46 -31.16 -9.28
C ALA A 459 -9.19 -31.10 -10.79
N ASN A 460 -10.24 -31.07 -11.61
CA ASN A 460 -10.16 -31.09 -13.08
C ASN A 460 -10.47 -29.74 -13.74
N LEU A 461 -11.00 -28.76 -12.99
CA LEU A 461 -11.55 -27.52 -13.55
C LEU A 461 -10.61 -26.80 -14.54
N ARG A 462 -9.33 -26.65 -14.19
CA ARG A 462 -8.36 -25.99 -15.07
C ARG A 462 -8.10 -26.75 -16.37
N ILE A 463 -8.08 -28.09 -16.30
CA ILE A 463 -7.86 -28.95 -17.46
C ILE A 463 -9.06 -28.86 -18.39
N GLU A 464 -10.27 -28.97 -17.85
CA GLU A 464 -11.53 -28.88 -18.61
C GLU A 464 -11.68 -27.52 -19.29
N LEU A 465 -11.38 -26.41 -18.59
CA LEU A 465 -11.39 -25.07 -19.19
C LEU A 465 -10.32 -24.88 -20.27
N ALA A 466 -9.13 -25.47 -20.11
CA ALA A 466 -8.09 -25.42 -21.14
C ALA A 466 -8.51 -26.20 -22.38
N GLN A 467 -9.04 -27.41 -22.21
CA GLN A 467 -9.58 -28.23 -23.30
C GLN A 467 -10.74 -27.52 -24.03
N TYR A 468 -11.64 -26.92 -23.25
CA TYR A 468 -12.74 -26.14 -23.83
C TYR A 468 -12.20 -24.99 -24.72
N LYS A 469 -11.22 -24.23 -24.25
CA LYS A 469 -10.65 -23.09 -25.00
C LYS A 469 -9.99 -23.56 -26.31
N ASP A 470 -9.30 -24.68 -26.28
CA ASP A 470 -8.69 -25.27 -27.47
C ASP A 470 -9.78 -25.72 -28.47
N MET A 471 -10.81 -26.43 -27.98
CA MET A 471 -11.92 -26.87 -28.81
C MET A 471 -12.79 -25.72 -29.34
N GLU A 472 -13.02 -24.67 -28.56
CA GLU A 472 -13.75 -23.47 -28.99
C GLU A 472 -13.08 -22.83 -30.21
N SER A 473 -11.75 -22.79 -30.24
CA SER A 473 -11.02 -22.27 -31.38
C SER A 473 -11.14 -23.14 -32.63
N PHE A 474 -11.21 -24.47 -32.49
CA PHE A 474 -11.44 -25.38 -33.60
C PHE A 474 -12.90 -25.33 -34.10
N ALA A 475 -13.86 -25.23 -33.18
CA ALA A 475 -15.30 -25.19 -33.51
C ALA A 475 -15.69 -23.98 -34.38
N GLN A 476 -14.92 -22.89 -34.33
CA GLN A 476 -15.13 -21.73 -35.20
C GLN A 476 -14.85 -22.02 -36.67
N PHE A 477 -14.07 -23.06 -36.99
CA PHE A 477 -13.65 -23.41 -38.35
C PHE A 477 -14.32 -24.70 -38.86
N SER A 478 -15.02 -25.47 -38.02
CA SER A 478 -15.64 -26.75 -38.39
C SER A 478 -17.16 -26.66 -38.32
N SER A 479 -17.83 -27.03 -39.40
CA SER A 479 -19.30 -27.06 -39.48
C SER A 479 -19.92 -28.38 -38.94
N ASP A 480 -19.15 -29.47 -38.90
CA ASP A 480 -19.59 -30.79 -38.43
C ASP A 480 -18.81 -31.21 -37.20
N LEU A 481 -19.43 -31.06 -36.04
CA LEU A 481 -18.91 -31.55 -34.78
C LEU A 481 -19.57 -32.86 -34.40
N ASP A 482 -18.79 -33.86 -33.96
CA ASP A 482 -19.36 -35.07 -33.41
C ASP A 482 -20.09 -34.82 -32.08
N ALA A 483 -20.88 -35.79 -31.61
CA ALA A 483 -21.72 -35.64 -30.42
C ALA A 483 -20.88 -35.42 -29.13
N GLU A 484 -19.72 -36.07 -29.06
CA GLU A 484 -18.81 -35.96 -27.89
C GLU A 484 -18.17 -34.58 -27.80
N THR A 485 -17.62 -34.09 -28.91
CA THR A 485 -17.05 -32.72 -28.99
C THR A 485 -18.11 -31.65 -28.69
N ARG A 486 -19.35 -31.86 -29.14
CA ARG A 486 -20.46 -30.94 -28.82
C ARG A 486 -20.77 -30.92 -27.34
N HIS A 487 -20.86 -32.09 -26.69
CA HIS A 487 -21.09 -32.21 -25.25
C HIS A 487 -19.96 -31.53 -24.46
N GLN A 488 -18.70 -31.75 -24.84
CA GLN A 488 -17.54 -31.09 -24.19
C GLN A 488 -17.57 -29.57 -24.34
N LEU A 489 -18.02 -29.05 -25.50
CA LEU A 489 -18.22 -27.62 -25.71
C LEU A 489 -19.36 -27.06 -24.87
N GLU A 490 -20.47 -27.77 -24.72
CA GLU A 490 -21.60 -27.38 -23.87
C GLU A 490 -21.17 -27.35 -22.39
N HIS A 491 -20.48 -28.38 -21.92
CA HIS A 491 -19.91 -28.45 -20.59
C HIS A 491 -18.93 -27.28 -20.32
N GLY A 492 -18.01 -27.02 -21.23
CA GLY A 492 -17.06 -25.91 -21.09
C GLY A 492 -17.73 -24.53 -21.06
N LYS A 493 -18.83 -24.34 -21.82
CA LYS A 493 -19.66 -23.13 -21.74
C LYS A 493 -20.33 -23.02 -20.38
N ALA A 494 -20.87 -24.11 -19.84
CA ALA A 494 -21.47 -24.13 -18.51
C ALA A 494 -20.47 -23.78 -17.43
N LEU A 495 -19.24 -24.34 -17.48
CA LEU A 495 -18.15 -24.00 -16.58
C LEU A 495 -17.77 -22.50 -16.67
N THR A 496 -17.67 -21.97 -17.88
CA THR A 496 -17.34 -20.54 -18.09
C THR A 496 -18.43 -19.63 -17.54
N GLU A 497 -19.71 -19.96 -17.71
CA GLU A 497 -20.82 -19.18 -17.16
C GLU A 497 -20.88 -19.23 -15.65
N MET A 498 -20.62 -20.39 -15.05
CA MET A 498 -20.54 -20.58 -13.60
C MET A 498 -19.48 -19.69 -12.94
N LEU A 499 -18.34 -19.48 -13.61
CA LEU A 499 -17.24 -18.66 -13.09
C LEU A 499 -17.53 -17.15 -13.11
N LYS A 500 -18.57 -16.72 -13.81
CA LYS A 500 -19.01 -15.31 -13.81
C LYS A 500 -19.64 -14.96 -12.46
N GLN A 501 -19.22 -13.86 -11.89
CA GLN A 501 -19.67 -13.41 -10.58
C GLN A 501 -19.94 -11.90 -10.60
N PRO A 502 -21.10 -11.44 -10.10
CA PRO A 502 -21.38 -10.01 -9.96
C PRO A 502 -20.51 -9.39 -8.86
N LEU A 503 -20.27 -8.09 -8.96
CA LEU A 503 -19.52 -7.33 -7.95
C LEU A 503 -20.23 -7.32 -6.59
N TYR A 504 -19.45 -7.21 -5.52
CA TYR A 504 -19.92 -7.09 -4.14
C TYR A 504 -20.75 -8.29 -3.64
N GLN A 505 -20.54 -9.45 -4.25
CA GLN A 505 -21.18 -10.71 -3.86
C GLN A 505 -20.13 -11.82 -3.68
N PRO A 506 -19.18 -11.64 -2.75
CA PRO A 506 -18.22 -12.69 -2.46
C PRO A 506 -18.96 -13.94 -1.93
N LYS A 507 -18.41 -15.11 -2.25
CA LYS A 507 -18.94 -16.42 -1.86
C LYS A 507 -18.04 -17.03 -0.78
N THR A 508 -18.65 -17.66 0.21
CA THR A 508 -17.93 -18.44 1.22
C THR A 508 -17.26 -19.68 0.59
N ASP A 509 -16.24 -20.24 1.25
CA ASP A 509 -15.56 -21.46 0.79
C ASP A 509 -16.55 -22.63 0.58
N ALA A 510 -17.50 -22.83 1.51
CA ALA A 510 -18.51 -23.87 1.40
C ALA A 510 -19.47 -23.65 0.22
N GLU A 511 -19.92 -22.42 -0.04
CA GLU A 511 -20.74 -22.11 -1.23
C GLU A 511 -19.98 -22.39 -2.52
N GLN A 512 -18.70 -22.02 -2.59
CA GLN A 512 -17.85 -22.30 -3.74
C GLN A 512 -17.68 -23.80 -3.95
N VAL A 513 -17.45 -24.58 -2.88
CA VAL A 513 -17.34 -26.05 -2.95
C VAL A 513 -18.62 -26.68 -3.47
N VAL A 514 -19.81 -26.25 -3.00
CA VAL A 514 -21.11 -26.75 -3.49
C VAL A 514 -21.25 -26.49 -4.99
N ILE A 515 -20.96 -25.26 -5.44
CA ILE A 515 -21.04 -24.89 -6.85
C ILE A 515 -20.09 -25.75 -7.72
N LEU A 516 -18.87 -25.94 -7.26
CA LEU A 516 -17.85 -26.73 -7.96
C LEU A 516 -18.21 -28.22 -8.03
N VAL A 517 -18.82 -28.76 -6.98
CA VAL A 517 -19.34 -30.15 -6.99
C VAL A 517 -20.41 -30.32 -8.06
N LEU A 518 -21.36 -29.40 -8.18
CA LEU A 518 -22.38 -29.46 -9.22
C LEU A 518 -21.75 -29.37 -10.62
N ALA A 519 -20.83 -28.46 -10.81
CA ALA A 519 -20.15 -28.26 -12.08
C ALA A 519 -19.31 -29.48 -12.50
N SER A 520 -18.46 -30.00 -11.61
CA SER A 520 -17.60 -31.15 -11.91
C SER A 520 -18.36 -32.47 -12.18
N HIS A 521 -19.61 -32.56 -11.80
CA HIS A 521 -20.47 -33.72 -12.09
C HIS A 521 -21.46 -33.46 -13.23
N GLY A 522 -21.28 -32.37 -14.00
CA GLY A 522 -22.12 -32.06 -15.17
C GLY A 522 -23.58 -31.68 -14.84
N MET A 523 -23.89 -31.41 -13.57
CA MET A 523 -25.25 -31.08 -13.15
C MET A 523 -25.74 -29.74 -13.71
N LEU A 524 -24.84 -28.90 -14.19
CA LEU A 524 -25.16 -27.58 -14.78
C LEU A 524 -25.32 -27.63 -16.31
N ASP A 525 -24.96 -28.74 -16.98
CA ASP A 525 -24.90 -28.82 -18.44
C ASP A 525 -26.30 -28.78 -19.10
N GLU A 526 -27.31 -29.30 -18.39
CA GLU A 526 -28.70 -29.30 -18.86
C GLU A 526 -29.43 -27.98 -18.54
N VAL A 527 -28.85 -27.12 -17.71
CA VAL A 527 -29.45 -25.83 -17.30
C VAL A 527 -29.20 -24.79 -18.39
N PRO A 528 -30.24 -24.07 -18.90
CA PRO A 528 -30.03 -23.00 -19.86
C PRO A 528 -29.02 -21.96 -19.36
N LEU A 529 -27.98 -21.61 -20.14
CA LEU A 529 -26.90 -20.71 -19.75
C LEU A 529 -27.38 -19.38 -19.14
N ALA A 530 -28.48 -18.83 -19.67
CA ALA A 530 -29.06 -17.57 -19.16
C ALA A 530 -29.58 -17.69 -17.71
N GLU A 531 -30.03 -18.89 -17.30
CA GLU A 531 -30.64 -19.15 -16.00
C GLU A 531 -29.66 -19.76 -14.99
N GLN A 532 -28.55 -20.32 -15.47
CA GLN A 532 -27.60 -21.12 -14.68
C GLN A 532 -27.15 -20.42 -13.41
N ARG A 533 -26.71 -19.17 -13.51
CA ARG A 533 -26.26 -18.39 -12.32
C ARG A 533 -27.39 -18.14 -11.33
N ALA A 534 -28.55 -17.77 -11.81
CA ALA A 534 -29.71 -17.49 -10.96
C ALA A 534 -30.20 -18.75 -10.24
N ARG A 535 -30.31 -19.87 -10.96
CA ARG A 535 -30.73 -21.18 -10.41
C ARG A 535 -29.69 -21.69 -9.38
N THR A 536 -28.40 -21.68 -9.73
CA THR A 536 -27.33 -22.10 -8.83
C THR A 536 -27.33 -21.27 -7.56
N ALA A 537 -27.46 -19.93 -7.65
CA ALA A 537 -27.53 -19.06 -6.48
C ALA A 537 -28.79 -19.30 -5.64
N ALA A 538 -29.93 -19.56 -6.24
CA ALA A 538 -31.17 -19.91 -5.55
C ALA A 538 -31.02 -21.27 -4.83
N PHE A 539 -30.50 -22.27 -5.51
CA PHE A 539 -30.21 -23.58 -4.93
C PHE A 539 -29.26 -23.48 -3.71
N VAL A 540 -28.13 -22.80 -3.84
CA VAL A 540 -27.16 -22.66 -2.72
C VAL A 540 -27.82 -22.05 -1.50
N ARG A 541 -28.66 -21.02 -1.66
CA ARG A 541 -29.42 -20.42 -0.55
C ARG A 541 -30.40 -21.42 0.08
N GLN A 542 -31.17 -22.16 -0.74
CA GLN A 542 -32.10 -23.17 -0.28
C GLN A 542 -31.37 -24.33 0.40
N PHE A 543 -30.30 -24.84 -0.20
CA PHE A 543 -29.47 -25.91 0.35
C PHE A 543 -28.88 -25.53 1.73
N HIS A 544 -28.46 -24.29 1.89
CA HIS A 544 -27.98 -23.77 3.17
C HIS A 544 -29.11 -23.75 4.22
N ALA A 545 -30.33 -23.38 3.84
CA ALA A 545 -31.47 -23.36 4.74
C ALA A 545 -31.94 -24.78 5.13
N ASP A 546 -32.01 -25.69 4.15
CA ASP A 546 -32.57 -27.03 4.34
C ASP A 546 -31.55 -28.04 4.90
N VAL A 547 -30.26 -27.90 4.54
CA VAL A 547 -29.18 -28.84 4.88
C VAL A 547 -27.95 -28.09 5.40
N SER A 548 -28.17 -27.13 6.31
CA SER A 548 -27.10 -26.27 6.88
C SER A 548 -25.93 -27.08 7.46
N GLY A 549 -26.20 -28.22 8.10
CA GLY A 549 -25.19 -29.08 8.68
C GLY A 549 -24.10 -29.56 7.71
N THR A 550 -24.39 -29.68 6.39
CA THR A 550 -23.38 -30.07 5.39
C THR A 550 -22.44 -28.91 5.11
N MET A 551 -22.95 -27.70 4.87
CA MET A 551 -22.11 -26.52 4.62
C MET A 551 -21.31 -26.11 5.86
N ASP A 552 -21.93 -26.17 7.03
CA ASP A 552 -21.25 -25.90 8.32
C ASP A 552 -20.12 -26.89 8.58
N ALA A 553 -20.32 -28.18 8.28
CA ALA A 553 -19.29 -29.20 8.40
C ALA A 553 -18.12 -28.97 7.41
N ILE A 554 -18.40 -28.58 6.17
CA ILE A 554 -17.36 -28.22 5.18
C ILE A 554 -16.57 -27.02 5.69
N THR A 555 -17.24 -25.97 6.17
CA THR A 555 -16.61 -24.78 6.73
C THR A 555 -15.73 -25.12 7.94
N ALA A 556 -16.24 -25.91 8.89
CA ALA A 556 -15.54 -26.22 10.13
C ALA A 556 -14.35 -27.17 9.92
N THR A 557 -14.46 -28.13 9.00
CA THR A 557 -13.43 -29.18 8.81
C THR A 557 -12.50 -28.93 7.64
N GLY A 558 -12.90 -28.08 6.67
CA GLY A 558 -12.22 -27.90 5.40
C GLY A 558 -12.15 -29.16 4.55
N LYS A 559 -13.05 -30.15 4.78
CA LYS A 559 -13.06 -31.46 4.10
C LYS A 559 -14.40 -31.67 3.39
N LEU A 560 -14.33 -32.41 2.29
CA LEU A 560 -15.50 -32.87 1.52
C LEU A 560 -15.51 -34.40 1.51
N THR A 561 -16.48 -35.01 2.22
CA THR A 561 -16.65 -36.47 2.23
C THR A 561 -17.46 -36.94 1.03
N PRO A 562 -17.39 -38.25 0.65
CA PRO A 562 -18.26 -38.79 -0.39
C PRO A 562 -19.75 -38.61 -0.08
N GLU A 563 -20.16 -38.84 1.19
CA GLU A 563 -21.55 -38.67 1.65
C GLU A 563 -22.03 -37.23 1.48
N GLN A 564 -21.17 -36.24 1.76
CA GLN A 564 -21.51 -34.83 1.53
C GLN A 564 -21.65 -34.51 0.04
N THR A 565 -20.79 -35.11 -0.82
CA THR A 565 -20.90 -34.98 -2.27
C THR A 565 -22.24 -35.54 -2.74
N ASP A 566 -22.61 -36.76 -2.32
CA ASP A 566 -23.88 -37.38 -2.68
C ASP A 566 -25.09 -36.57 -2.16
N THR A 567 -24.98 -35.99 -0.97
CA THR A 567 -26.02 -35.12 -0.42
C THR A 567 -26.24 -33.89 -1.30
N ILE A 568 -25.17 -33.22 -1.76
CA ILE A 568 -25.25 -32.05 -2.64
C ILE A 568 -25.90 -32.43 -3.97
N LEU A 569 -25.47 -33.55 -4.60
CA LEU A 569 -25.99 -34.01 -5.89
C LEU A 569 -27.45 -34.43 -5.83
N ASN A 570 -27.85 -35.14 -4.76
CA ASN A 570 -29.25 -35.56 -4.56
C ASN A 570 -30.15 -34.36 -4.27
N ALA A 571 -29.69 -33.39 -3.49
CA ALA A 571 -30.42 -32.15 -3.22
C ALA A 571 -30.65 -31.36 -4.52
N TRP A 572 -29.65 -31.26 -5.40
CA TRP A 572 -29.80 -30.61 -6.69
C TRP A 572 -30.85 -31.30 -7.58
N LYS A 573 -30.78 -32.63 -7.67
CA LYS A 573 -31.78 -33.40 -8.45
C LYS A 573 -33.19 -33.21 -7.91
N ALA A 574 -33.37 -33.14 -6.59
CA ALA A 574 -34.67 -32.88 -5.98
C ALA A 574 -35.16 -31.45 -6.27
N TYR A 575 -34.24 -30.48 -6.27
CA TYR A 575 -34.53 -29.07 -6.58
C TYR A 575 -35.03 -28.93 -8.05
N GLU A 576 -34.30 -29.47 -8.99
CA GLU A 576 -34.71 -29.46 -10.43
C GLU A 576 -35.99 -30.24 -10.67
N GLY A 577 -36.18 -31.39 -10.01
CA GLY A 577 -37.41 -32.22 -10.10
C GLY A 577 -38.66 -31.54 -9.51
N GLY A 578 -38.50 -30.66 -8.54
CA GLY A 578 -39.58 -29.89 -7.93
C GLY A 578 -40.07 -28.72 -8.80
N GLU A 579 -39.18 -28.09 -9.56
CA GLU A 579 -39.58 -27.01 -10.48
C GLU A 579 -40.33 -27.49 -11.72
N SER A 580 -40.12 -28.75 -12.14
CA SER A 580 -40.84 -29.31 -13.30
C SER A 580 -42.38 -29.53 -13.05
N HIS A 581 -42.86 -29.40 -11.82
CA HIS A 581 -44.26 -29.50 -11.48
C HIS A 581 -44.99 -28.15 -11.31
N GLY A 582 -44.29 -27.02 -11.48
CA GLY A 582 -44.85 -25.68 -11.29
C GLY A 582 -45.20 -24.90 -12.55
N VAL A 583 -44.97 -25.44 -13.76
CA VAL A 583 -45.32 -24.82 -15.06
C VAL A 583 -46.21 -25.75 -15.83
N GLN A 584 -47.48 -25.76 -15.50
CA GLN A 584 -48.60 -26.11 -16.39
C GLN A 584 -49.60 -24.97 -16.43
#